data_0fcebf47fbb75c1af94d4f861f40878e
#
_entry.id   0fcebf47fbb75c1af94d4f861f40878e
#
_cell.length_a   1.000
_cell.length_b   1.000
_cell.length_c   1.000
_cell.angle_alpha   90.00
_cell.angle_beta   90.00
_cell.angle_gamma   90.00
#
_symmetry.space_group_name_H-M   'P 1'
#
loop_
_entity.id
_entity.type
_entity.pdbx_description
1 polymer ?
#
loop_
_entity_poly.entity_id
_entity_poly.type
_entity_poly.pdbx_seq_one_letter_code
_entity_poly.pdbx_strand_id
1 'polypeptide(L)'
;MSGPMIDATSDHAPSGMDVVVRGGTVVTMDPARRVIAADVHLRGNTILQIGRVKPPAHGARVIDARGCAVMPGFVQTHVHLCQALFRGMADDLPLLEWLKQRIWPLEAAHDEQSLYASARLGLAEMLLAGTTTILDMGTVRHHDAVFTAIAESGMRAFSGKAMMDTGVGVPRGLRETTKESLAESDRLRARWHGAEDGRLGYAYAPRFVLSCTEKLLRGAAEAAHATPGVLLHSHAAEHADERKAVRDALGKDDISALAACGITGPRTVLAHGVQLRAAEMRALARAGTRFTHCPSANLKLASGIADIVAMRAAGMLVGLGADGAPCNNRMDPFTELRQAALLAKVKRSDAGAMRAEDALAMATIDGARVLGIDAHTGSLEVGKRADLAIVRLDGLHSEPGGGAVARLVYSCVASDVTHVFVDGRAIVADGELRTLDAHAVRDTARREGARVRRRAKL
;
A
#
# COMPACT_ATOMS: atom_id res chain seq x y z
N MET A 1 -42.00 -24.38 12.21
CA MET A 1 -42.11 -23.92 10.81
C MET A 1 -40.74 -23.40 10.42
N SER A 2 -40.01 -24.21 9.68
CA SER A 2 -38.64 -23.96 9.23
C SER A 2 -38.68 -23.02 8.03
N GLY A 3 -38.04 -21.85 8.17
CA GLY A 3 -37.79 -20.92 7.06
C GLY A 3 -36.69 -21.46 6.15
N PRO A 4 -36.66 -21.14 4.87
CA PRO A 4 -35.68 -21.68 3.94
C PRO A 4 -34.28 -21.13 4.23
N MET A 5 -33.31 -22.05 4.35
CA MET A 5 -31.88 -21.70 4.27
C MET A 5 -31.58 -21.15 2.89
N ILE A 6 -31.09 -19.93 2.84
CA ILE A 6 -30.50 -19.35 1.62
C ILE A 6 -29.17 -20.03 1.42
N ASP A 7 -29.12 -20.87 0.40
CA ASP A 7 -27.93 -21.54 -0.08
C ASP A 7 -27.00 -20.46 -0.69
N ALA A 8 -26.00 -20.06 0.09
CA ALA A 8 -24.93 -19.19 -0.40
C ALA A 8 -24.01 -20.03 -1.28
N THR A 9 -24.43 -20.28 -2.51
CA THR A 9 -23.53 -20.82 -3.54
C THR A 9 -22.39 -19.81 -3.73
N SER A 10 -21.22 -20.18 -3.22
CA SER A 10 -19.96 -19.49 -3.43
C SER A 10 -19.68 -19.40 -4.93
N ASP A 11 -19.89 -18.20 -5.49
CA ASP A 11 -19.48 -17.84 -6.87
C ASP A 11 -17.94 -17.73 -6.94
N HIS A 12 -17.27 -18.78 -6.52
CA HIS A 12 -15.85 -18.97 -6.80
C HIS A 12 -15.76 -19.44 -8.25
N ALA A 13 -15.45 -18.49 -9.16
CA ALA A 13 -15.13 -18.89 -10.51
C ALA A 13 -14.00 -19.93 -10.46
N PRO A 14 -14.20 -21.12 -11.08
CA PRO A 14 -13.19 -22.16 -11.05
C PRO A 14 -11.88 -21.64 -11.67
N SER A 15 -10.75 -22.04 -11.10
CA SER A 15 -9.41 -21.80 -11.65
C SER A 15 -9.38 -22.25 -13.12
N GLY A 16 -9.30 -21.29 -14.06
CA GLY A 16 -9.28 -21.56 -15.49
C GLY A 16 -10.37 -20.88 -16.32
N MET A 17 -11.31 -20.13 -15.72
CA MET A 17 -12.32 -19.40 -16.48
C MET A 17 -11.70 -18.20 -17.20
N ASP A 18 -11.98 -18.07 -18.50
CA ASP A 18 -11.61 -16.91 -19.29
C ASP A 18 -12.50 -15.71 -18.92
N VAL A 19 -11.91 -14.52 -18.78
CA VAL A 19 -12.64 -13.26 -18.60
C VAL A 19 -12.24 -12.31 -19.72
N VAL A 20 -13.22 -11.72 -20.39
CA VAL A 20 -12.99 -10.69 -21.43
C VAL A 20 -13.58 -9.36 -20.94
N VAL A 21 -12.71 -8.41 -20.64
CA VAL A 21 -13.08 -7.00 -20.39
C VAL A 21 -13.17 -6.31 -21.74
N ARG A 22 -14.37 -5.87 -22.12
CA ARG A 22 -14.66 -5.43 -23.49
C ARG A 22 -14.93 -3.95 -23.64
N GLY A 23 -14.32 -3.33 -24.67
CA GLY A 23 -14.67 -1.99 -25.14
C GLY A 23 -14.20 -0.86 -24.25
N GLY A 24 -13.27 -1.10 -23.33
CA GLY A 24 -12.72 -0.09 -22.43
C GLY A 24 -11.63 0.78 -23.06
N THR A 25 -11.31 1.89 -22.37
CA THR A 25 -10.08 2.65 -22.60
C THR A 25 -8.97 2.03 -21.77
N VAL A 26 -8.12 1.25 -22.40
CA VAL A 26 -7.01 0.55 -21.71
C VAL A 26 -5.85 1.51 -21.52
N VAL A 27 -5.51 1.80 -20.26
CA VAL A 27 -4.35 2.58 -19.81
C VAL A 27 -3.28 1.58 -19.39
N THR A 28 -2.34 1.29 -20.29
CA THR A 28 -1.45 0.13 -20.10
C THR A 28 -0.37 0.31 -19.04
N MET A 29 0.12 1.51 -18.85
CA MET A 29 1.30 1.83 -18.04
C MET A 29 2.56 1.01 -18.44
N ASP A 30 2.57 0.45 -19.64
CA ASP A 30 3.72 -0.19 -20.26
C ASP A 30 4.84 0.84 -20.56
N PRO A 31 6.01 0.43 -21.06
CA PRO A 31 7.10 1.36 -21.38
C PRO A 31 6.71 2.48 -22.35
N ALA A 32 5.75 2.23 -23.24
CA ALA A 32 5.22 3.21 -24.19
C ALA A 32 4.07 4.05 -23.60
N ARG A 33 3.57 3.72 -22.39
CA ARG A 33 2.43 4.36 -21.70
C ARG A 33 1.21 4.53 -22.60
N ARG A 34 0.88 3.47 -23.35
CA ARG A 34 -0.21 3.49 -24.31
C ARG A 34 -1.57 3.68 -23.64
N VAL A 35 -2.41 4.48 -24.28
CA VAL A 35 -3.84 4.62 -23.96
C VAL A 35 -4.60 4.26 -25.23
N ILE A 36 -5.31 3.14 -25.24
CA ILE A 36 -5.91 2.55 -26.45
C ILE A 36 -7.35 2.06 -26.18
N ALA A 37 -8.21 2.17 -27.16
CA ALA A 37 -9.52 1.50 -27.13
C ALA A 37 -9.29 0.02 -27.47
N ALA A 38 -9.49 -0.86 -26.50
CA ALA A 38 -9.17 -2.28 -26.64
C ALA A 38 -9.98 -3.16 -25.67
N ASP A 39 -10.00 -4.46 -25.96
CA ASP A 39 -10.42 -5.49 -25.02
C ASP A 39 -9.20 -6.02 -24.27
N VAL A 40 -9.41 -6.55 -23.06
CA VAL A 40 -8.40 -7.27 -22.27
C VAL A 40 -8.94 -8.67 -21.97
N HIS A 41 -8.20 -9.69 -22.41
CA HIS A 41 -8.53 -11.09 -22.17
C HIS A 41 -7.64 -11.64 -21.05
N LEU A 42 -8.27 -12.11 -19.99
CA LEU A 42 -7.65 -12.78 -18.86
C LEU A 42 -7.89 -14.28 -18.96
N ARG A 43 -6.83 -15.06 -18.70
CA ARG A 43 -6.92 -16.52 -18.58
C ARG A 43 -6.20 -16.97 -17.33
N GLY A 44 -6.94 -17.60 -16.40
CA GLY A 44 -6.40 -17.92 -15.10
C GLY A 44 -5.86 -16.66 -14.41
N ASN A 45 -4.60 -16.66 -14.02
CA ASN A 45 -3.98 -15.55 -13.30
C ASN A 45 -3.20 -14.56 -14.20
N THR A 46 -3.30 -14.67 -15.53
CA THR A 46 -2.49 -13.87 -16.48
C THR A 46 -3.32 -13.11 -17.50
N ILE A 47 -2.75 -12.03 -18.02
CA ILE A 47 -3.25 -11.30 -19.18
C ILE A 47 -2.83 -12.08 -20.43
N LEU A 48 -3.81 -12.63 -21.16
CA LEU A 48 -3.56 -13.41 -22.36
C LEU A 48 -3.43 -12.54 -23.61
N GLN A 49 -4.27 -11.51 -23.74
CA GLN A 49 -4.33 -10.65 -24.91
C GLN A 49 -4.84 -9.25 -24.56
N ILE A 50 -4.29 -8.25 -25.24
CA ILE A 50 -4.79 -6.87 -25.23
C ILE A 50 -4.97 -6.46 -26.70
N GLY A 51 -6.17 -5.97 -27.05
CA GLY A 51 -6.50 -5.60 -28.42
C GLY A 51 -7.91 -6.06 -28.78
N ARG A 52 -8.16 -6.35 -30.05
CA ARG A 52 -9.45 -6.89 -30.48
C ARG A 52 -9.51 -8.39 -30.15
N VAL A 53 -10.32 -8.74 -29.15
CA VAL A 53 -10.53 -10.13 -28.72
C VAL A 53 -11.72 -10.71 -29.45
N LYS A 54 -11.52 -11.85 -30.19
CA LYS A 54 -12.63 -12.64 -30.73
C LYS A 54 -13.43 -13.21 -29.55
N PRO A 55 -14.77 -13.34 -29.68
CA PRO A 55 -15.55 -14.01 -28.66
C PRO A 55 -14.91 -15.37 -28.36
N PRO A 56 -14.57 -15.63 -27.07
CA PRO A 56 -14.02 -16.93 -26.71
C PRO A 56 -15.10 -18.02 -26.94
N ALA A 57 -14.65 -19.19 -27.34
CA ALA A 57 -15.51 -20.37 -27.46
C ALA A 57 -16.07 -20.64 -26.05
N HIS A 58 -17.37 -20.96 -25.95
CA HIS A 58 -18.15 -21.30 -24.77
C HIS A 58 -17.52 -21.12 -23.36
N GLY A 59 -18.16 -20.29 -22.52
CA GLY A 59 -17.90 -20.23 -21.07
C GLY A 59 -17.10 -19.06 -20.54
N ALA A 60 -16.63 -18.11 -21.37
CA ALA A 60 -15.97 -16.91 -20.84
C ALA A 60 -16.96 -15.90 -20.26
N ARG A 61 -16.63 -15.34 -19.11
CA ARG A 61 -17.33 -14.18 -18.54
C ARG A 61 -16.96 -12.93 -19.32
N VAL A 62 -17.94 -12.21 -19.83
CA VAL A 62 -17.73 -10.91 -20.52
C VAL A 62 -18.13 -9.77 -19.58
N ILE A 63 -17.24 -8.80 -19.41
CA ILE A 63 -17.48 -7.58 -18.64
C ILE A 63 -17.48 -6.41 -19.61
N ASP A 64 -18.57 -5.66 -19.64
CA ASP A 64 -18.67 -4.42 -20.45
C ASP A 64 -17.93 -3.29 -19.75
N ALA A 65 -16.87 -2.79 -20.38
CA ALA A 65 -16.06 -1.68 -19.89
C ALA A 65 -16.21 -0.39 -20.73
N ARG A 66 -17.26 -0.29 -21.56
CA ARG A 66 -17.53 0.95 -22.31
C ARG A 66 -17.74 2.10 -21.35
N GLY A 67 -17.13 3.26 -21.64
CA GLY A 67 -17.14 4.42 -20.73
C GLY A 67 -16.20 4.29 -19.53
N CYS A 68 -15.42 3.21 -19.43
CA CYS A 68 -14.50 2.96 -18.34
C CYS A 68 -13.03 3.00 -18.80
N ALA A 69 -12.14 3.33 -17.88
CA ALA A 69 -10.72 2.99 -17.97
C ALA A 69 -10.49 1.57 -17.45
N VAL A 70 -9.66 0.80 -18.16
CA VAL A 70 -9.09 -0.46 -17.69
C VAL A 70 -7.62 -0.22 -17.45
N MET A 71 -7.17 -0.29 -16.20
CA MET A 71 -5.82 0.09 -15.79
C MET A 71 -5.20 -0.96 -14.87
N PRO A 72 -3.85 -0.98 -14.68
CA PRO A 72 -3.25 -1.78 -13.63
C PRO A 72 -3.86 -1.39 -12.29
N GLY A 73 -4.10 -2.36 -11.41
CA GLY A 73 -4.52 -2.04 -10.05
C GLY A 73 -3.49 -1.18 -9.34
N PHE A 74 -3.92 -0.35 -8.42
CA PHE A 74 -3.03 0.50 -7.64
C PHE A 74 -2.09 -0.32 -6.76
N VAL A 75 -0.85 0.15 -6.64
CA VAL A 75 0.20 -0.39 -5.78
C VAL A 75 0.52 0.63 -4.71
N GLN A 76 0.07 0.38 -3.48
CA GLN A 76 0.37 1.24 -2.34
C GLN A 76 1.62 0.72 -1.60
N THR A 77 2.71 1.46 -1.67
CA THR A 77 4.02 1.02 -1.20
C THR A 77 4.30 1.32 0.27
N HIS A 78 3.32 1.84 1.01
CA HIS A 78 3.33 2.00 2.46
C HIS A 78 1.92 2.19 3.01
N VAL A 79 1.52 1.28 3.90
CA VAL A 79 0.26 1.37 4.65
C VAL A 79 0.44 0.77 6.06
N HIS A 80 -0.52 1.06 6.97
CA HIS A 80 -0.61 0.48 8.29
C HIS A 80 -1.99 -0.16 8.50
N LEU A 81 -2.15 -1.44 8.17
CA LEU A 81 -3.40 -2.17 8.38
C LEU A 81 -3.80 -2.24 9.86
N CYS A 82 -2.81 -2.27 10.76
CA CYS A 82 -3.04 -2.27 12.21
C CYS A 82 -3.73 -1.00 12.73
N GLN A 83 -3.73 0.09 11.96
CA GLN A 83 -4.25 1.39 12.39
C GLN A 83 -5.62 1.73 11.80
N ALA A 84 -6.24 0.87 10.98
CA ALA A 84 -7.50 1.19 10.31
C ALA A 84 -8.65 1.48 11.31
N LEU A 85 -8.65 0.85 12.48
CA LEU A 85 -9.60 1.11 13.56
C LEU A 85 -9.42 2.46 14.25
N PHE A 86 -8.31 3.15 14.03
CA PHE A 86 -7.95 4.40 14.76
C PHE A 86 -8.33 5.67 14.00
N ARG A 87 -9.02 5.55 12.91
CA ARG A 87 -9.52 6.66 12.07
C ARG A 87 -10.25 7.69 12.92
N GLY A 88 -9.81 8.97 12.83
CA GLY A 88 -10.39 10.08 13.61
C GLY A 88 -10.12 10.05 15.11
N MET A 89 -9.17 9.22 15.58
CA MET A 89 -8.81 9.14 17.03
C MET A 89 -7.50 9.86 17.36
N ALA A 90 -6.82 10.45 16.36
CA ALA A 90 -5.49 11.03 16.52
C ALA A 90 -5.28 12.27 15.65
N ASP A 91 -6.24 13.19 15.68
CA ASP A 91 -6.18 14.43 14.91
C ASP A 91 -5.37 15.51 15.66
N ASP A 92 -4.86 16.52 14.92
CA ASP A 92 -4.29 17.77 15.41
C ASP A 92 -3.04 17.63 16.31
N LEU A 93 -2.19 16.64 16.05
CA LEU A 93 -0.95 16.40 16.77
C LEU A 93 0.25 16.26 15.81
N PRO A 94 1.42 16.83 16.15
CA PRO A 94 2.65 16.58 15.39
C PRO A 94 3.16 15.16 15.64
N LEU A 95 3.98 14.62 14.73
CA LEU A 95 4.40 13.23 14.66
C LEU A 95 4.76 12.57 16.00
N LEU A 96 5.72 13.11 16.74
CA LEU A 96 6.23 12.46 17.97
C LEU A 96 5.20 12.46 19.11
N GLU A 97 4.39 13.49 19.20
CA GLU A 97 3.28 13.56 20.17
C GLU A 97 2.12 12.66 19.73
N TRP A 98 1.80 12.65 18.44
CA TRP A 98 0.81 11.77 17.85
C TRP A 98 1.14 10.29 18.14
N LEU A 99 2.39 9.88 17.96
CA LEU A 99 2.86 8.53 18.30
C LEU A 99 2.66 8.24 19.79
N LYS A 100 3.19 9.09 20.67
CA LYS A 100 3.21 8.85 22.13
C LYS A 100 1.83 8.92 22.78
N GLN A 101 1.01 9.90 22.38
CA GLN A 101 -0.27 10.17 23.02
C GLN A 101 -1.42 9.34 22.46
N ARG A 102 -1.34 8.87 21.21
CA ARG A 102 -2.43 8.20 20.51
C ARG A 102 -2.05 6.85 19.94
N ILE A 103 -1.09 6.80 19.02
CA ILE A 103 -0.86 5.60 18.21
C ILE A 103 -0.28 4.45 19.03
N TRP A 104 0.78 4.69 19.76
CA TRP A 104 1.38 3.63 20.57
C TRP A 104 0.46 3.08 21.65
N PRO A 105 -0.31 3.89 22.42
CA PRO A 105 -1.33 3.36 23.33
C PRO A 105 -2.39 2.52 22.62
N LEU A 106 -2.88 2.95 21.46
CA LEU A 106 -3.87 2.22 20.67
C LEU A 106 -3.30 0.92 20.10
N GLU A 107 -2.10 0.95 19.53
CA GLU A 107 -1.45 -0.26 19.01
C GLU A 107 -1.13 -1.26 20.14
N ALA A 108 -0.68 -0.79 21.30
CA ALA A 108 -0.42 -1.65 22.45
C ALA A 108 -1.69 -2.29 23.02
N ALA A 109 -2.86 -1.74 22.73
CA ALA A 109 -4.15 -2.23 23.18
C ALA A 109 -4.78 -3.26 22.22
N HIS A 110 -4.16 -3.57 21.09
CA HIS A 110 -4.62 -4.64 20.22
C HIS A 110 -4.48 -6.02 20.87
N ASP A 111 -5.45 -6.87 20.60
CA ASP A 111 -5.36 -8.32 20.63
C ASP A 111 -5.48 -8.86 19.21
N GLU A 112 -5.37 -10.17 19.07
CA GLU A 112 -5.45 -10.85 17.78
C GLU A 112 -6.77 -10.55 17.04
N GLN A 113 -7.90 -10.55 17.76
CA GLN A 113 -9.22 -10.31 17.18
C GLN A 113 -9.36 -8.87 16.67
N SER A 114 -8.94 -7.88 17.44
CA SER A 114 -9.03 -6.47 17.04
C SER A 114 -8.04 -6.13 15.92
N LEU A 115 -6.87 -6.78 15.89
CA LEU A 115 -5.90 -6.59 14.83
C LEU A 115 -6.40 -7.19 13.50
N TYR A 116 -6.99 -8.39 13.55
CA TYR A 116 -7.65 -9.01 12.41
C TYR A 116 -8.78 -8.12 11.85
N ALA A 117 -9.63 -7.56 12.74
CA ALA A 117 -10.70 -6.66 12.34
C ALA A 117 -10.17 -5.36 11.71
N SER A 118 -9.06 -4.81 12.24
CA SER A 118 -8.39 -3.64 11.69
C SER A 118 -7.87 -3.91 10.28
N ALA A 119 -7.18 -5.01 10.09
CA ALA A 119 -6.65 -5.40 8.79
C ALA A 119 -7.77 -5.58 7.76
N ARG A 120 -8.84 -6.29 8.10
CA ARG A 120 -9.99 -6.46 7.19
C ARG A 120 -10.65 -5.15 6.79
N LEU A 121 -10.75 -4.18 7.72
CA LEU A 121 -11.31 -2.86 7.41
C LEU A 121 -10.45 -2.11 6.39
N GLY A 122 -9.13 -2.03 6.61
CA GLY A 122 -8.22 -1.37 5.69
C GLY A 122 -8.16 -2.05 4.32
N LEU A 123 -8.12 -3.39 4.30
CA LEU A 123 -8.14 -4.18 3.06
C LEU A 123 -9.42 -3.95 2.26
N ALA A 124 -10.59 -3.98 2.91
CA ALA A 124 -11.88 -3.75 2.26
C ALA A 124 -11.95 -2.37 1.61
N GLU A 125 -11.51 -1.32 2.31
CA GLU A 125 -11.47 0.06 1.79
C GLU A 125 -10.55 0.16 0.57
N MET A 126 -9.33 -0.35 0.66
CA MET A 126 -8.35 -0.27 -0.42
C MET A 126 -8.74 -1.10 -1.65
N LEU A 127 -9.34 -2.29 -1.46
CA LEU A 127 -9.84 -3.11 -2.57
C LEU A 127 -10.97 -2.40 -3.32
N LEU A 128 -11.95 -1.83 -2.59
CA LEU A 128 -13.02 -1.04 -3.18
C LEU A 128 -12.51 0.20 -3.92
N ALA A 129 -11.33 0.71 -3.54
CA ALA A 129 -10.68 1.84 -4.19
C ALA A 129 -9.69 1.44 -5.32
N GLY A 130 -9.67 0.17 -5.75
CA GLY A 130 -8.84 -0.28 -6.88
C GLY A 130 -7.42 -0.69 -6.55
N THR A 131 -7.05 -0.77 -5.27
CA THR A 131 -5.73 -1.27 -4.85
C THR A 131 -5.66 -2.78 -4.99
N THR A 132 -4.62 -3.28 -5.65
CA THR A 132 -4.35 -4.71 -5.81
C THR A 132 -3.13 -5.19 -5.04
N THR A 133 -2.22 -4.27 -4.71
CA THR A 133 -0.95 -4.61 -4.06
C THR A 133 -0.62 -3.58 -2.97
N ILE A 134 -0.11 -4.06 -1.82
CA ILE A 134 0.33 -3.20 -0.71
C ILE A 134 1.69 -3.62 -0.16
N LEU A 135 2.39 -2.65 0.46
CA LEU A 135 3.45 -2.90 1.45
C LEU A 135 2.93 -2.40 2.80
N ASP A 136 2.67 -3.34 3.71
CA ASP A 136 2.13 -3.06 5.04
C ASP A 136 3.22 -3.15 6.11
N MET A 137 3.29 -2.13 6.98
CA MET A 137 4.00 -2.20 8.24
C MET A 137 2.98 -2.38 9.36
N GLY A 138 2.97 -3.57 9.95
CA GLY A 138 2.05 -3.92 11.04
C GLY A 138 2.41 -3.29 12.38
N THR A 139 1.80 -3.79 13.44
CA THR A 139 2.23 -3.54 14.82
C THR A 139 3.17 -4.65 15.31
N VAL A 140 3.64 -4.55 16.55
CA VAL A 140 4.69 -5.44 17.09
C VAL A 140 4.19 -6.87 17.32
N ARG A 141 2.91 -7.05 17.72
CA ARG A 141 2.36 -8.35 18.13
C ARG A 141 1.20 -8.81 17.24
N HIS A 142 0.90 -10.11 17.29
CA HIS A 142 -0.27 -10.73 16.64
C HIS A 142 -0.30 -10.61 15.10
N HIS A 143 0.86 -10.49 14.45
CA HIS A 143 0.93 -10.20 13.01
C HIS A 143 0.44 -11.34 12.11
N ASP A 144 0.34 -12.58 12.61
CA ASP A 144 -0.33 -13.68 11.91
C ASP A 144 -1.79 -13.32 11.57
N ALA A 145 -2.49 -12.59 12.45
CA ALA A 145 -3.87 -12.16 12.21
C ALA A 145 -3.97 -11.20 11.00
N VAL A 146 -2.95 -10.36 10.79
CA VAL A 146 -2.86 -9.47 9.61
C VAL A 146 -2.68 -10.30 8.34
N PHE A 147 -1.72 -11.23 8.34
CA PHE A 147 -1.49 -12.10 7.17
C PHE A 147 -2.71 -12.97 6.85
N THR A 148 -3.41 -13.50 7.86
CA THR A 148 -4.66 -14.24 7.66
C THR A 148 -5.71 -13.37 6.96
N ALA A 149 -5.91 -12.13 7.43
CA ALA A 149 -6.84 -11.20 6.79
C ALA A 149 -6.43 -10.85 5.35
N ILE A 150 -5.12 -10.68 5.07
CA ILE A 150 -4.61 -10.44 3.72
C ILE A 150 -4.89 -11.65 2.82
N ALA A 151 -4.59 -12.86 3.28
CA ALA A 151 -4.81 -14.10 2.53
C ALA A 151 -6.28 -14.26 2.12
N GLU A 152 -7.20 -14.09 3.08
CA GLU A 152 -8.65 -14.19 2.87
C GLU A 152 -9.18 -13.09 1.92
N SER A 153 -8.64 -11.88 2.00
CA SER A 153 -9.07 -10.76 1.16
C SER A 153 -8.76 -10.96 -0.32
N GLY A 154 -7.77 -11.76 -0.63
CA GLY A 154 -7.27 -11.97 -1.98
C GLY A 154 -6.32 -10.87 -2.47
N MET A 155 -5.97 -9.86 -1.67
CA MET A 155 -5.02 -8.82 -2.03
C MET A 155 -3.58 -9.38 -2.13
N ARG A 156 -2.78 -8.88 -3.07
CA ARG A 156 -1.34 -9.11 -3.10
C ARG A 156 -0.67 -8.22 -2.05
N ALA A 157 0.25 -8.75 -1.25
CA ALA A 157 0.89 -7.95 -0.22
C ALA A 157 2.32 -8.38 0.09
N PHE A 158 3.14 -7.39 0.40
CA PHE A 158 4.27 -7.54 1.30
C PHE A 158 3.85 -7.00 2.66
N SER A 159 4.12 -7.74 3.73
CA SER A 159 3.78 -7.30 5.08
C SER A 159 4.85 -7.76 6.08
N GLY A 160 4.96 -7.05 7.19
CA GLY A 160 5.84 -7.42 8.27
C GLY A 160 5.46 -6.76 9.59
N LYS A 161 5.73 -7.46 10.69
CA LYS A 161 5.52 -6.87 12.01
C LYS A 161 6.46 -5.67 12.22
N ALA A 162 6.00 -4.62 12.87
CA ALA A 162 6.88 -3.56 13.33
C ALA A 162 7.88 -4.13 14.37
N MET A 163 9.15 -3.80 14.20
CA MET A 163 10.23 -4.22 15.11
C MET A 163 10.61 -3.03 15.97
N MET A 164 10.51 -3.19 17.31
CA MET A 164 10.76 -2.12 18.28
C MET A 164 11.37 -2.73 19.56
N ASP A 165 12.63 -2.42 19.86
CA ASP A 165 13.31 -2.91 21.07
C ASP A 165 13.75 -1.78 22.04
N THR A 166 13.51 -0.51 21.66
CA THR A 166 13.81 0.67 22.47
C THR A 166 12.78 1.78 22.22
N GLY A 167 13.01 2.95 22.77
CA GLY A 167 12.29 4.19 22.50
C GLY A 167 11.67 4.84 23.73
N VAL A 168 11.80 6.18 23.79
CA VAL A 168 11.24 7.00 24.87
C VAL A 168 9.73 7.10 24.71
N GLY A 169 8.99 6.68 25.73
CA GLY A 169 7.52 6.70 25.74
C GLY A 169 6.84 5.52 25.05
N VAL A 170 7.61 4.57 24.52
CA VAL A 170 7.05 3.34 23.92
C VAL A 170 6.48 2.46 25.03
N PRO A 171 5.18 2.08 24.99
CA PRO A 171 4.56 1.19 25.97
C PRO A 171 5.24 -0.19 26.01
N ARG A 172 5.23 -0.82 27.19
CA ARG A 172 5.81 -2.17 27.36
C ARG A 172 5.21 -3.20 26.39
N GLY A 173 3.93 -3.08 26.03
CA GLY A 173 3.24 -3.95 25.08
C GLY A 173 3.81 -3.91 23.67
N LEU A 174 4.50 -2.82 23.29
CA LEU A 174 5.14 -2.64 21.99
C LEU A 174 6.66 -2.80 22.00
N ARG A 175 7.26 -3.11 23.16
CA ARG A 175 8.70 -3.38 23.23
C ARG A 175 8.97 -4.86 23.29
N GLU A 176 9.98 -5.29 22.58
CA GLU A 176 10.54 -6.63 22.57
C GLU A 176 12.04 -6.53 22.89
N THR A 177 12.66 -7.64 23.22
CA THR A 177 14.14 -7.73 23.11
C THR A 177 14.51 -7.84 21.65
N THR A 178 15.73 -7.43 21.26
CA THR A 178 16.25 -7.61 19.90
C THR A 178 16.11 -9.08 19.45
N LYS A 179 16.40 -10.03 20.35
CA LYS A 179 16.33 -11.48 20.05
C LYS A 179 14.89 -11.90 19.75
N GLU A 180 13.94 -11.51 20.56
CA GLU A 180 12.50 -11.84 20.34
C GLU A 180 12.00 -11.24 19.05
N SER A 181 12.32 -9.96 18.79
CA SER A 181 11.88 -9.25 17.59
C SER A 181 12.38 -9.91 16.30
N LEU A 182 13.66 -10.30 16.25
CA LEU A 182 14.25 -11.02 15.11
C LEU A 182 13.65 -12.42 14.97
N ALA A 183 13.57 -13.19 16.07
CA ALA A 183 13.05 -14.55 16.03
C ALA A 183 11.59 -14.62 15.56
N GLU A 184 10.75 -13.70 16.03
CA GLU A 184 9.34 -13.64 15.61
C GLU A 184 9.22 -13.19 14.13
N SER A 185 10.05 -12.23 13.68
CA SER A 185 10.11 -11.85 12.27
C SER A 185 10.54 -13.01 11.38
N ASP A 186 11.54 -13.81 11.79
CA ASP A 186 11.98 -14.99 11.07
C ASP A 186 10.89 -16.06 11.00
N ARG A 187 10.16 -16.28 12.10
CA ARG A 187 9.03 -17.23 12.15
C ARG A 187 7.93 -16.81 11.16
N LEU A 188 7.53 -15.54 11.18
CA LEU A 188 6.52 -14.98 10.28
C LEU A 188 6.96 -15.07 8.81
N ARG A 189 8.23 -14.71 8.53
CA ARG A 189 8.81 -14.84 7.20
C ARG A 189 8.77 -16.30 6.71
N ALA A 190 9.19 -17.24 7.55
CA ALA A 190 9.17 -18.65 7.18
C ALA A 190 7.79 -19.19 6.89
N ARG A 191 6.76 -18.65 7.55
CA ARG A 191 5.36 -19.07 7.35
C ARG A 191 4.73 -18.42 6.13
N TRP A 192 4.96 -17.13 5.90
CA TRP A 192 4.13 -16.34 4.99
C TRP A 192 4.83 -15.90 3.70
N HIS A 193 6.17 -15.83 3.69
CA HIS A 193 6.87 -15.41 2.47
C HIS A 193 6.76 -16.48 1.38
N GLY A 194 6.17 -16.10 0.24
CA GLY A 194 5.88 -17.00 -0.86
C GLY A 194 4.55 -17.76 -0.74
N ALA A 195 3.79 -17.56 0.34
CA ALA A 195 2.47 -18.18 0.49
C ALA A 195 1.45 -17.66 -0.54
N GLU A 196 0.31 -18.36 -0.68
CA GLU A 196 -0.76 -18.02 -1.61
C GLU A 196 -0.24 -17.88 -3.06
N ASP A 197 0.47 -18.89 -3.55
CA ASP A 197 1.08 -18.94 -4.89
C ASP A 197 2.00 -17.75 -5.20
N GLY A 198 2.74 -17.27 -4.18
CA GLY A 198 3.64 -16.13 -4.28
C GLY A 198 2.96 -14.77 -4.20
N ARG A 199 1.67 -14.74 -3.87
CA ARG A 199 0.91 -13.49 -3.69
C ARG A 199 1.32 -12.75 -2.41
N LEU A 200 1.82 -13.47 -1.39
CA LEU A 200 2.28 -12.90 -0.13
C LEU A 200 3.80 -12.87 -0.05
N GLY A 201 4.34 -11.71 0.31
CA GLY A 201 5.74 -11.47 0.58
C GLY A 201 5.97 -11.01 2.03
N TYR A 202 7.21 -11.12 2.51
CA TYR A 202 7.59 -10.62 3.83
C TYR A 202 8.49 -9.38 3.72
N ALA A 203 8.33 -8.44 4.67
CA ALA A 203 9.23 -7.32 4.86
C ALA A 203 9.70 -7.26 6.31
N TYR A 204 11.01 -7.26 6.56
CA TYR A 204 11.51 -6.86 7.88
C TYR A 204 11.26 -5.39 8.05
N ALA A 205 10.57 -5.01 9.15
CA ALA A 205 10.07 -3.66 9.33
C ALA A 205 10.55 -3.02 10.66
N PRO A 206 11.87 -2.73 10.82
CA PRO A 206 12.32 -1.88 11.92
C PRO A 206 11.63 -0.52 11.76
N ARG A 207 10.82 -0.14 12.77
CA ARG A 207 9.84 0.95 12.59
C ARG A 207 10.50 2.26 12.19
N PHE A 208 11.47 2.74 12.96
CA PHE A 208 12.30 3.91 12.67
C PHE A 208 13.45 4.00 13.68
N VAL A 209 14.41 4.88 13.44
CA VAL A 209 15.66 4.97 14.22
C VAL A 209 15.44 5.12 15.73
N LEU A 210 14.44 5.93 16.17
CA LEU A 210 14.22 6.21 17.60
C LEU A 210 13.58 5.04 18.37
N SER A 211 13.07 4.02 17.69
CA SER A 211 12.43 2.85 18.30
C SER A 211 13.23 1.56 18.16
N CYS A 212 14.42 1.62 17.55
CA CYS A 212 15.25 0.47 17.27
C CYS A 212 16.68 0.71 17.75
N THR A 213 17.26 -0.25 18.49
CA THR A 213 18.71 -0.22 18.74
C THR A 213 19.49 -0.48 17.46
N GLU A 214 20.75 -0.05 17.41
CA GLU A 214 21.64 -0.36 16.30
C GLU A 214 21.74 -1.87 16.06
N LYS A 215 21.72 -2.67 17.13
CA LYS A 215 21.73 -4.14 17.06
C LYS A 215 20.51 -4.68 16.32
N LEU A 216 19.31 -4.15 16.60
CA LEU A 216 18.08 -4.56 15.91
C LEU A 216 18.10 -4.13 14.45
N LEU A 217 18.52 -2.90 14.16
CA LEU A 217 18.61 -2.38 12.79
C LEU A 217 19.54 -3.25 11.93
N ARG A 218 20.75 -3.58 12.43
CA ARG A 218 21.71 -4.46 11.74
C ARG A 218 21.15 -5.86 11.53
N GLY A 219 20.61 -6.48 12.57
CA GLY A 219 20.04 -7.82 12.47
C GLY A 219 18.86 -7.90 11.47
N ALA A 220 18.01 -6.89 11.43
CA ALA A 220 16.92 -6.81 10.44
C ALA A 220 17.45 -6.67 9.00
N ALA A 221 18.49 -5.84 8.79
CA ALA A 221 19.13 -5.69 7.50
C ALA A 221 19.80 -6.99 7.03
N GLU A 222 20.57 -7.65 7.90
CA GLU A 222 21.23 -8.92 7.63
C GLU A 222 20.20 -10.00 7.25
N ALA A 223 19.13 -10.16 8.03
CA ALA A 223 18.08 -11.15 7.78
C ALA A 223 17.34 -10.89 6.45
N ALA A 224 17.02 -9.64 6.14
CA ALA A 224 16.40 -9.28 4.88
C ALA A 224 17.32 -9.52 3.68
N HIS A 225 18.61 -9.18 3.80
CA HIS A 225 19.57 -9.37 2.72
C HIS A 225 19.88 -10.85 2.47
N ALA A 226 19.83 -11.69 3.50
CA ALA A 226 20.08 -13.13 3.38
C ALA A 226 18.97 -13.88 2.63
N THR A 227 17.76 -13.31 2.52
CA THR A 227 16.62 -14.01 1.92
C THR A 227 16.19 -13.34 0.60
N PRO A 228 16.24 -14.03 -0.54
CA PRO A 228 15.77 -13.49 -1.82
C PRO A 228 14.28 -13.08 -1.76
N GLY A 229 13.94 -11.96 -2.41
CA GLY A 229 12.57 -11.47 -2.50
C GLY A 229 12.01 -10.80 -1.24
N VAL A 230 12.67 -10.92 -0.10
CA VAL A 230 12.27 -10.24 1.14
C VAL A 230 12.67 -8.76 1.08
N LEU A 231 11.77 -7.89 1.53
CA LEU A 231 11.99 -6.45 1.60
C LEU A 231 12.47 -6.03 3.00
N LEU A 232 13.07 -4.84 3.04
CA LEU A 232 13.40 -4.12 4.26
C LEU A 232 12.63 -2.79 4.23
N HIS A 233 11.87 -2.48 5.28
CA HIS A 233 10.97 -1.34 5.30
C HIS A 233 11.12 -0.52 6.58
N SER A 234 11.18 0.82 6.46
CA SER A 234 11.31 1.72 7.62
C SER A 234 10.77 3.11 7.30
N HIS A 235 10.52 3.93 8.33
CA HIS A 235 10.26 5.36 8.18
C HIS A 235 11.57 6.11 8.20
N ALA A 236 11.67 7.18 7.39
CA ALA A 236 12.88 7.99 7.32
C ALA A 236 12.61 9.42 6.84
N ALA A 237 13.27 10.38 7.47
CA ALA A 237 13.24 11.80 7.12
C ALA A 237 11.79 12.34 7.01
N GLU A 238 10.92 11.92 7.93
CA GLU A 238 9.51 12.29 7.91
C GLU A 238 9.30 13.70 8.44
N HIS A 239 9.74 13.98 9.68
CA HIS A 239 9.48 15.23 10.37
C HIS A 239 10.78 15.90 10.86
N ALA A 240 10.80 17.22 10.91
CA ALA A 240 11.97 17.98 11.36
C ALA A 240 12.35 17.66 12.82
N ASP A 241 11.35 17.51 13.70
CA ASP A 241 11.54 17.17 15.11
C ASP A 241 12.06 15.73 15.30
N GLU A 242 11.62 14.80 14.46
CA GLU A 242 12.19 13.44 14.45
C GLU A 242 13.68 13.50 14.12
N ARG A 243 14.06 14.19 13.05
CA ARG A 243 15.48 14.34 12.66
C ARG A 243 16.30 15.04 13.73
N LYS A 244 15.72 16.06 14.39
CA LYS A 244 16.36 16.70 15.53
C LYS A 244 16.58 15.72 16.68
N ALA A 245 15.56 14.97 17.07
CA ALA A 245 15.66 13.98 18.14
C ALA A 245 16.70 12.88 17.84
N VAL A 246 16.80 12.43 16.59
CA VAL A 246 17.84 11.49 16.16
C VAL A 246 19.24 12.09 16.28
N ARG A 247 19.45 13.34 15.84
CA ARG A 247 20.75 14.03 16.00
C ARG A 247 21.13 14.21 17.45
N ASP A 248 20.17 14.61 18.30
CA ASP A 248 20.40 14.79 19.74
C ASP A 248 20.79 13.47 20.42
N ALA A 249 20.19 12.34 20.00
CA ALA A 249 20.44 11.03 20.58
C ALA A 249 21.69 10.33 20.03
N LEU A 250 22.00 10.48 18.74
CA LEU A 250 23.01 9.67 18.05
C LEU A 250 24.16 10.49 17.41
N GLY A 251 24.12 11.82 17.47
CA GLY A 251 25.10 12.71 16.85
C GLY A 251 25.13 12.67 15.30
N LYS A 252 24.14 12.05 14.67
CA LYS A 252 24.04 11.90 13.21
C LYS A 252 22.57 11.90 12.75
N ASP A 253 22.34 12.19 11.48
CA ASP A 253 20.99 12.14 10.90
C ASP A 253 20.48 10.69 10.76
N ASP A 254 19.16 10.54 10.73
CA ASP A 254 18.45 9.27 10.58
C ASP A 254 18.88 8.50 9.32
N ILE A 255 19.00 9.17 8.16
CA ILE A 255 19.48 8.54 6.91
C ILE A 255 20.88 7.94 7.09
N SER A 256 21.80 8.70 7.73
CA SER A 256 23.15 8.23 8.01
C SER A 256 23.15 7.06 9.01
N ALA A 257 22.26 7.10 10.01
CA ALA A 257 22.09 6.04 11.00
C ALA A 257 21.57 4.74 10.36
N LEU A 258 20.54 4.84 9.53
CA LEU A 258 19.96 3.71 8.79
C LEU A 258 20.98 3.10 7.83
N ALA A 259 21.68 3.91 7.04
CA ALA A 259 22.68 3.44 6.09
C ALA A 259 23.86 2.74 6.79
N ALA A 260 24.35 3.27 7.94
CA ALA A 260 25.40 2.65 8.74
C ALA A 260 24.99 1.28 9.31
N CYS A 261 23.70 1.00 9.43
CA CYS A 261 23.15 -0.28 9.87
C CYS A 261 22.78 -1.22 8.71
N GLY A 262 23.07 -0.83 7.45
CA GLY A 262 22.73 -1.65 6.29
C GLY A 262 21.28 -1.49 5.81
N ILE A 263 20.50 -0.53 6.35
CA ILE A 263 19.14 -0.24 5.90
C ILE A 263 19.22 0.71 4.70
N THR A 264 19.63 0.15 3.58
CA THR A 264 19.83 0.81 2.29
C THR A 264 19.87 -0.25 1.18
N GLY A 265 19.78 0.17 -0.06
CA GLY A 265 19.92 -0.72 -1.22
C GLY A 265 18.60 -1.06 -1.91
N PRO A 266 18.64 -1.87 -2.99
CA PRO A 266 17.53 -2.03 -3.94
C PRO A 266 16.34 -2.83 -3.38
N ARG A 267 16.44 -3.42 -2.20
CA ARG A 267 15.33 -4.10 -1.51
C ARG A 267 14.87 -3.34 -0.25
N THR A 268 15.39 -2.13 -0.06
CA THR A 268 14.98 -1.23 1.03
C THR A 268 13.99 -0.20 0.53
N VAL A 269 12.84 -0.14 1.18
CA VAL A 269 11.79 0.86 0.94
C VAL A 269 11.66 1.74 2.18
N LEU A 270 11.91 3.03 2.04
CA LEU A 270 11.79 4.02 3.10
C LEU A 270 10.54 4.88 2.88
N ALA A 271 9.74 5.09 3.92
CA ALA A 271 8.55 5.94 3.83
C ALA A 271 8.89 7.42 4.10
N HIS A 272 8.10 8.30 3.47
CA HIS A 272 8.05 9.77 3.61
C HIS A 272 9.13 10.57 2.89
N GLY A 273 10.35 10.63 3.39
CA GLY A 273 11.44 11.39 2.75
C GLY A 273 11.21 12.91 2.66
N VAL A 274 10.34 13.50 3.50
CA VAL A 274 9.94 14.91 3.47
C VAL A 274 11.14 15.83 3.69
N GLN A 275 12.00 15.44 4.62
CA GLN A 275 13.14 16.25 5.11
C GLN A 275 14.48 15.87 4.45
N LEU A 276 14.45 15.14 3.32
CA LEU A 276 15.68 14.74 2.61
C LEU A 276 16.43 15.93 2.03
N ARG A 277 17.75 15.93 2.23
CA ARG A 277 18.67 16.89 1.61
C ARG A 277 19.17 16.35 0.27
N ALA A 278 19.58 17.24 -0.64
CA ALA A 278 20.06 16.86 -1.96
C ALA A 278 21.23 15.86 -1.95
N ALA A 279 22.14 15.95 -0.97
CA ALA A 279 23.25 15.01 -0.83
C ALA A 279 22.75 13.60 -0.43
N GLU A 280 21.74 13.53 0.45
CA GLU A 280 21.11 12.27 0.87
C GLU A 280 20.35 11.63 -0.29
N MET A 281 19.58 12.42 -1.06
CA MET A 281 18.89 11.92 -2.26
C MET A 281 19.86 11.26 -3.24
N ARG A 282 21.00 11.92 -3.53
CA ARG A 282 22.03 11.35 -4.42
C ARG A 282 22.68 10.09 -3.86
N ALA A 283 22.93 10.03 -2.55
CA ALA A 283 23.50 8.85 -1.91
C ALA A 283 22.54 7.65 -1.94
N LEU A 284 21.27 7.88 -1.61
CA LEU A 284 20.21 6.88 -1.63
C LEU A 284 19.92 6.38 -3.05
N ALA A 285 19.93 7.29 -4.06
CA ALA A 285 19.79 6.90 -5.47
C ALA A 285 20.93 5.98 -5.92
N ARG A 286 22.19 6.32 -5.60
CA ARG A 286 23.35 5.46 -5.92
C ARG A 286 23.28 4.11 -5.23
N ALA A 287 22.73 4.04 -4.02
CA ALA A 287 22.51 2.79 -3.31
C ALA A 287 21.34 1.97 -3.86
N GLY A 288 20.50 2.56 -4.72
CA GLY A 288 19.27 1.94 -5.21
C GLY A 288 18.14 1.88 -4.18
N THR A 289 18.23 2.65 -3.09
CA THR A 289 17.20 2.71 -2.04
C THR A 289 15.94 3.36 -2.58
N ARG A 290 14.80 2.74 -2.29
CA ARG A 290 13.49 3.11 -2.83
C ARG A 290 12.68 3.88 -1.78
N PHE A 291 11.77 4.71 -2.24
CA PHE A 291 10.95 5.53 -1.35
C PHE A 291 9.46 5.42 -1.64
N THR A 292 8.67 5.69 -0.59
CA THR A 292 7.23 5.87 -0.68
C THR A 292 6.87 7.30 -0.29
N HIS A 293 6.15 7.99 -1.16
CA HIS A 293 5.53 9.28 -0.85
C HIS A 293 4.14 9.08 -0.24
N CYS A 294 3.88 9.72 0.91
CA CYS A 294 2.61 9.66 1.64
C CYS A 294 2.05 11.07 1.82
N PRO A 295 1.51 11.70 0.75
CA PRO A 295 1.18 13.11 0.77
C PRO A 295 0.18 13.52 1.85
N SER A 296 -0.92 12.77 2.02
CA SER A 296 -1.95 13.09 3.01
C SER A 296 -1.42 13.04 4.44
N ALA A 297 -0.68 11.96 4.79
CA ALA A 297 -0.08 11.81 6.11
C ALA A 297 0.93 12.94 6.40
N ASN A 298 1.80 13.23 5.44
CA ASN A 298 2.79 14.30 5.57
C ASN A 298 2.15 15.67 5.81
N LEU A 299 1.01 15.95 5.16
CA LEU A 299 0.25 17.18 5.35
C LEU A 299 -0.45 17.22 6.70
N LYS A 300 -1.15 16.15 7.06
CA LYS A 300 -1.95 16.10 8.29
C LYS A 300 -1.08 16.18 9.55
N LEU A 301 0.11 15.56 9.54
CA LEU A 301 1.08 15.63 10.64
C LEU A 301 1.97 16.89 10.57
N ALA A 302 1.72 17.80 9.62
CA ALA A 302 2.51 19.00 9.38
C ALA A 302 4.00 18.71 9.13
N SER A 303 4.34 17.52 8.62
CA SER A 303 5.71 17.12 8.31
C SER A 303 6.30 17.93 7.16
N GLY A 304 5.44 18.41 6.25
CA GLY A 304 5.79 19.26 5.10
C GLY A 304 5.47 18.59 3.76
N ILE A 305 6.00 19.17 2.68
CA ILE A 305 5.83 18.67 1.31
C ILE A 305 7.15 18.05 0.84
N ALA A 306 7.19 16.75 0.61
CA ALA A 306 8.36 16.05 0.05
C ALA A 306 8.64 16.54 -1.38
N ASP A 307 9.92 16.72 -1.71
CA ASP A 307 10.31 17.15 -3.07
C ASP A 307 10.50 15.95 -3.99
N ILE A 308 9.38 15.30 -4.33
CA ILE A 308 9.38 14.10 -5.19
C ILE A 308 9.94 14.36 -6.59
N VAL A 309 9.88 15.60 -7.08
CA VAL A 309 10.49 15.99 -8.36
C VAL A 309 12.02 15.93 -8.25
N ALA A 310 12.61 16.49 -7.17
CA ALA A 310 14.05 16.38 -6.93
C ALA A 310 14.50 14.95 -6.68
N MET A 311 13.71 14.15 -5.91
CA MET A 311 14.00 12.74 -5.66
C MET A 311 14.08 11.96 -6.99
N ARG A 312 13.08 12.09 -7.85
CA ARG A 312 13.05 11.45 -9.17
C ARG A 312 14.17 11.95 -10.09
N ALA A 313 14.45 13.25 -10.11
CA ALA A 313 15.57 13.84 -10.87
C ALA A 313 16.95 13.34 -10.39
N ALA A 314 17.08 13.00 -9.10
CA ALA A 314 18.28 12.36 -8.55
C ALA A 314 18.40 10.87 -8.91
N GLY A 315 17.41 10.29 -9.60
CA GLY A 315 17.37 8.87 -9.98
C GLY A 315 16.76 7.95 -8.90
N MET A 316 16.09 8.52 -7.88
CA MET A 316 15.39 7.72 -6.88
C MET A 316 14.09 7.16 -7.46
N LEU A 317 13.78 5.92 -7.11
CA LEU A 317 12.50 5.30 -7.40
C LEU A 317 11.52 5.61 -6.26
N VAL A 318 10.37 6.21 -6.61
CA VAL A 318 9.38 6.68 -5.65
C VAL A 318 8.01 6.12 -6.01
N GLY A 319 7.41 5.39 -5.07
CA GLY A 319 6.01 4.93 -5.12
C GLY A 319 5.09 5.85 -4.32
N LEU A 320 3.84 5.43 -4.18
CA LEU A 320 2.79 6.17 -3.48
C LEU A 320 2.16 5.27 -2.40
N GLY A 321 1.76 5.82 -1.27
CA GLY A 321 1.09 5.10 -0.19
C GLY A 321 0.20 6.00 0.64
N ALA A 322 -0.88 5.44 1.18
CA ALA A 322 -1.83 6.16 2.01
C ALA A 322 -1.38 6.28 3.47
N ASP A 323 -0.38 5.49 3.90
CA ASP A 323 0.00 5.40 5.30
C ASP A 323 -1.15 4.84 6.19
N GLY A 324 -1.27 5.25 7.45
CA GLY A 324 -2.30 4.81 8.38
C GLY A 324 -3.57 5.65 8.34
N ALA A 325 -4.71 5.03 8.64
CA ALA A 325 -5.98 5.75 8.71
C ALA A 325 -6.01 6.90 9.75
N PRO A 326 -5.30 6.88 10.89
CA PRO A 326 -5.30 8.03 11.81
C PRO A 326 -4.51 9.25 11.32
N CYS A 327 -3.51 9.08 10.44
CA CYS A 327 -2.73 10.19 9.87
C CYS A 327 -3.22 10.63 8.49
N ASN A 328 -4.19 9.92 7.89
CA ASN A 328 -4.74 10.24 6.56
C ASN A 328 -6.27 10.41 6.59
N ASN A 329 -6.98 9.65 7.40
CA ASN A 329 -8.43 9.43 7.41
C ASN A 329 -8.99 8.66 6.20
N ARG A 330 -8.22 8.45 5.14
CA ARG A 330 -8.59 7.62 3.98
C ARG A 330 -7.39 6.75 3.59
N MET A 331 -7.67 5.51 3.18
CA MET A 331 -6.66 4.65 2.55
C MET A 331 -6.89 4.59 1.03
N ASP A 332 -7.39 5.70 0.48
CA ASP A 332 -7.86 5.88 -0.89
C ASP A 332 -6.72 6.34 -1.81
N PRO A 333 -6.30 5.52 -2.78
CA PRO A 333 -5.21 5.86 -3.69
C PRO A 333 -5.51 7.04 -4.61
N PHE A 334 -6.79 7.33 -4.94
CA PHE A 334 -7.13 8.50 -5.77
C PHE A 334 -6.83 9.81 -5.06
N THR A 335 -7.09 9.88 -3.75
CA THR A 335 -6.73 11.05 -2.94
C THR A 335 -5.22 11.26 -2.95
N GLU A 336 -4.43 10.20 -2.69
CA GLU A 336 -2.97 10.27 -2.69
C GLU A 336 -2.41 10.65 -4.06
N LEU A 337 -2.96 10.06 -5.12
CA LEU A 337 -2.58 10.32 -6.50
C LEU A 337 -2.78 11.80 -6.88
N ARG A 338 -3.95 12.34 -6.58
CA ARG A 338 -4.28 13.75 -6.84
C ARG A 338 -3.38 14.69 -6.03
N GLN A 339 -3.18 14.41 -4.75
CA GLN A 339 -2.33 15.24 -3.89
C GLN A 339 -0.85 15.20 -4.33
N ALA A 340 -0.31 14.04 -4.67
CA ALA A 340 1.06 13.92 -5.18
C ALA A 340 1.28 14.82 -6.42
N ALA A 341 0.31 14.81 -7.37
CA ALA A 341 0.38 15.64 -8.56
C ALA A 341 0.30 17.14 -8.24
N LEU A 342 -0.63 17.57 -7.37
CA LEU A 342 -0.86 18.98 -7.06
C LEU A 342 0.26 19.57 -6.19
N LEU A 343 0.67 18.84 -5.14
CA LEU A 343 1.70 19.33 -4.21
C LEU A 343 3.07 19.44 -4.87
N ALA A 344 3.41 18.56 -5.81
CA ALA A 344 4.65 18.67 -6.58
C ALA A 344 4.71 19.99 -7.38
N LYS A 345 3.57 20.40 -7.98
CA LYS A 345 3.47 21.67 -8.72
C LYS A 345 3.63 22.87 -7.79
N VAL A 346 2.98 22.84 -6.63
CA VAL A 346 3.10 23.90 -5.63
C VAL A 346 4.53 23.97 -5.08
N LYS A 347 5.12 22.83 -4.73
CA LYS A 347 6.50 22.74 -4.21
C LYS A 347 7.53 23.36 -5.16
N ARG A 348 7.29 23.23 -6.47
CA ARG A 348 8.19 23.72 -7.53
C ARG A 348 7.78 25.06 -8.13
N SER A 349 6.62 25.60 -7.77
CA SER A 349 6.01 26.77 -8.43
C SER A 349 5.96 26.61 -9.96
N ASP A 350 5.70 25.36 -10.41
CA ASP A 350 5.67 24.99 -11.83
C ASP A 350 4.51 24.04 -12.09
N ALA A 351 3.56 24.47 -12.93
CA ALA A 351 2.39 23.67 -13.30
C ALA A 351 2.77 22.40 -14.11
N GLY A 352 3.93 22.35 -14.72
CA GLY A 352 4.48 21.21 -15.47
C GLY A 352 5.29 20.23 -14.61
N ALA A 353 5.59 20.53 -13.35
CA ALA A 353 6.53 19.79 -12.50
C ALA A 353 6.17 18.29 -12.31
N MET A 354 4.88 17.95 -12.36
CA MET A 354 4.38 16.56 -12.27
C MET A 354 3.23 16.40 -13.26
N ARG A 355 3.45 15.62 -14.31
CA ARG A 355 2.40 15.27 -15.26
C ARG A 355 1.48 14.20 -14.65
N ALA A 356 0.22 14.16 -15.09
CA ALA A 356 -0.73 13.14 -14.64
C ALA A 356 -0.20 11.70 -14.85
N GLU A 357 0.44 11.46 -16.00
CA GLU A 357 1.04 10.16 -16.33
C GLU A 357 2.15 9.74 -15.35
N ASP A 358 2.96 10.70 -14.86
CA ASP A 358 4.04 10.42 -13.92
C ASP A 358 3.48 10.14 -12.52
N ALA A 359 2.42 10.86 -12.12
CA ALA A 359 1.72 10.58 -10.87
C ALA A 359 1.06 9.19 -10.90
N LEU A 360 0.37 8.84 -12.00
CA LEU A 360 -0.24 7.51 -12.16
C LEU A 360 0.82 6.40 -12.17
N ALA A 361 2.00 6.66 -12.75
CA ALA A 361 3.10 5.71 -12.71
C ALA A 361 3.57 5.41 -11.28
N MET A 362 3.65 6.43 -10.41
CA MET A 362 4.01 6.23 -8.99
C MET A 362 3.02 5.31 -8.25
N ALA A 363 1.75 5.37 -8.61
CA ALA A 363 0.69 4.56 -8.01
C ALA A 363 0.50 3.19 -8.70
N THR A 364 1.26 2.87 -9.75
CA THR A 364 1.13 1.64 -10.55
C THR A 364 2.51 1.03 -10.83
N ILE A 365 3.08 1.26 -12.01
CA ILE A 365 4.34 0.61 -12.46
C ILE A 365 5.55 1.01 -11.60
N ASP A 366 5.69 2.27 -11.20
CA ASP A 366 6.79 2.68 -10.32
C ASP A 366 6.61 2.11 -8.91
N GLY A 367 5.36 2.02 -8.42
CA GLY A 367 5.03 1.29 -7.18
C GLY A 367 5.44 -0.18 -7.25
N ALA A 368 5.13 -0.86 -8.37
CA ALA A 368 5.56 -2.24 -8.59
C ALA A 368 7.09 -2.36 -8.63
N ARG A 369 7.80 -1.41 -9.25
CA ARG A 369 9.27 -1.33 -9.23
C ARG A 369 9.81 -1.11 -7.82
N VAL A 370 9.15 -0.26 -7.01
CA VAL A 370 9.50 -0.07 -5.59
C VAL A 370 9.43 -1.38 -4.82
N LEU A 371 8.46 -2.24 -5.11
CA LEU A 371 8.35 -3.55 -4.48
C LEU A 371 9.19 -4.65 -5.18
N GLY A 372 9.77 -4.38 -6.36
CA GLY A 372 10.55 -5.35 -7.13
C GLY A 372 9.71 -6.41 -7.82
N ILE A 373 8.48 -6.09 -8.17
CA ILE A 373 7.51 -7.01 -8.82
C ILE A 373 7.02 -6.51 -10.19
N ASP A 374 7.67 -5.52 -10.75
CA ASP A 374 7.30 -4.90 -12.04
C ASP A 374 7.41 -5.84 -13.24
N ALA A 375 8.16 -6.93 -13.12
CA ALA A 375 8.14 -8.01 -14.09
C ALA A 375 6.79 -8.76 -14.12
N HIS A 376 6.02 -8.69 -13.04
CA HIS A 376 4.79 -9.46 -12.87
C HIS A 376 3.52 -8.61 -12.88
N THR A 377 3.57 -7.36 -12.39
CA THR A 377 2.40 -6.51 -12.25
C THR A 377 2.74 -5.02 -12.39
N GLY A 378 1.79 -4.11 -12.17
CA GLY A 378 1.97 -2.65 -12.26
C GLY A 378 1.78 -2.06 -13.66
N SER A 379 1.69 -2.89 -14.67
CA SER A 379 1.30 -2.53 -16.05
C SER A 379 0.45 -3.62 -16.68
N LEU A 380 -0.37 -3.27 -17.68
CA LEU A 380 -1.13 -4.23 -18.47
C LEU A 380 -0.29 -4.63 -19.69
N GLU A 381 0.31 -5.80 -19.63
CA GLU A 381 1.11 -6.41 -20.67
C GLU A 381 0.80 -7.91 -20.75
N VAL A 382 0.80 -8.47 -21.96
CA VAL A 382 0.59 -9.91 -22.17
C VAL A 382 1.63 -10.71 -21.39
N GLY A 383 1.17 -11.74 -20.67
CA GLY A 383 2.00 -12.60 -19.82
C GLY A 383 2.16 -12.11 -18.38
N LYS A 384 1.83 -10.86 -18.05
CA LYS A 384 1.80 -10.37 -16.67
C LYS A 384 0.57 -10.88 -15.92
N ARG A 385 0.64 -10.80 -14.59
CA ARG A 385 -0.47 -11.12 -13.70
C ARG A 385 -1.67 -10.23 -14.00
N ALA A 386 -2.85 -10.80 -13.92
CA ALA A 386 -4.11 -10.10 -14.12
C ALA A 386 -4.52 -9.34 -12.84
N ASP A 387 -3.70 -8.34 -12.48
CA ASP A 387 -3.94 -7.40 -11.38
C ASP A 387 -4.38 -6.07 -12.01
N LEU A 388 -5.69 -5.83 -12.07
CA LEU A 388 -6.25 -4.66 -12.76
C LEU A 388 -7.49 -4.09 -12.07
N ALA A 389 -7.80 -2.83 -12.36
CA ALA A 389 -9.02 -2.15 -11.95
C ALA A 389 -9.76 -1.60 -13.17
N ILE A 390 -11.10 -1.61 -13.09
CA ILE A 390 -12.01 -0.98 -14.05
C ILE A 390 -12.66 0.20 -13.36
N VAL A 391 -12.45 1.40 -13.90
CA VAL A 391 -12.85 2.68 -13.31
C VAL A 391 -13.75 3.43 -14.29
N ARG A 392 -14.95 3.81 -13.85
CA ARG A 392 -15.85 4.61 -14.67
C ARG A 392 -15.27 5.99 -14.95
N LEU A 393 -15.46 6.45 -16.19
CA LEU A 393 -15.05 7.80 -16.61
C LEU A 393 -16.24 8.72 -16.93
N ASP A 394 -17.47 8.21 -16.93
CA ASP A 394 -18.69 8.86 -17.35
C ASP A 394 -19.49 9.53 -16.20
N GLY A 395 -18.86 9.68 -15.03
CA GLY A 395 -19.46 10.40 -13.90
C GLY A 395 -19.54 11.91 -14.16
N LEU A 396 -20.55 12.59 -13.57
CA LEU A 396 -20.73 14.06 -13.70
C LEU A 396 -19.48 14.85 -13.30
N HIS A 397 -18.68 14.34 -12.37
CA HIS A 397 -17.42 14.95 -11.89
C HIS A 397 -16.24 14.73 -12.84
N SER A 398 -16.39 13.89 -13.85
CA SER A 398 -15.33 13.59 -14.84
C SER A 398 -15.71 13.94 -16.28
N GLU A 399 -16.99 14.27 -16.55
CA GLU A 399 -17.47 14.71 -17.86
C GLU A 399 -17.59 16.25 -17.96
N PRO A 400 -17.43 16.84 -19.16
CA PRO A 400 -16.86 16.30 -20.40
C PRO A 400 -15.36 16.25 -20.26
N GLY A 401 -14.79 15.07 -20.06
CA GLY A 401 -13.39 14.96 -19.70
C GLY A 401 -12.41 15.02 -20.88
N GLY A 402 -11.15 15.30 -20.54
CA GLY A 402 -10.01 15.12 -21.42
C GLY A 402 -9.56 13.64 -21.50
N GLY A 403 -8.27 13.40 -21.66
CA GLY A 403 -7.74 12.04 -21.71
C GLY A 403 -7.97 11.23 -20.43
N ALA A 404 -8.07 9.90 -20.57
CA ALA A 404 -8.37 8.98 -19.46
C ALA A 404 -7.41 9.16 -18.27
N VAL A 405 -6.11 9.34 -18.51
CA VAL A 405 -5.11 9.52 -17.45
C VAL A 405 -5.36 10.79 -16.62
N ALA A 406 -5.73 11.91 -17.26
CA ALA A 406 -6.04 13.13 -16.56
C ALA A 406 -7.29 12.97 -15.68
N ARG A 407 -8.33 12.28 -16.18
CA ARG A 407 -9.54 11.98 -15.40
C ARG A 407 -9.22 11.09 -14.20
N LEU A 408 -8.45 10.02 -14.38
CA LEU A 408 -8.03 9.13 -13.30
C LEU A 408 -7.28 9.88 -12.18
N VAL A 409 -6.42 10.85 -12.55
CA VAL A 409 -5.59 11.57 -11.58
C VAL A 409 -6.33 12.72 -10.90
N TYR A 410 -7.16 13.44 -11.64
CA TYR A 410 -7.72 14.71 -11.13
C TYR A 410 -9.21 14.68 -10.82
N SER A 411 -9.95 13.74 -11.40
CA SER A 411 -11.41 13.73 -11.32
C SER A 411 -11.97 12.49 -10.63
N CYS A 412 -11.50 11.28 -11.00
CA CYS A 412 -12.05 10.04 -10.46
C CYS A 412 -11.83 9.90 -8.95
N VAL A 413 -12.72 9.16 -8.33
CA VAL A 413 -12.75 8.85 -6.89
C VAL A 413 -12.97 7.35 -6.68
N ALA A 414 -12.75 6.86 -5.46
CA ALA A 414 -12.86 5.42 -5.15
C ALA A 414 -14.21 4.79 -5.57
N SER A 415 -15.31 5.53 -5.48
CA SER A 415 -16.64 5.02 -5.90
C SER A 415 -16.83 4.85 -7.41
N ASP A 416 -15.88 5.29 -8.22
CA ASP A 416 -15.88 5.03 -9.66
C ASP A 416 -15.32 3.66 -10.03
N VAL A 417 -14.66 2.97 -9.09
CA VAL A 417 -14.14 1.61 -9.28
C VAL A 417 -15.30 0.63 -9.32
N THR A 418 -15.44 -0.08 -10.42
CA THR A 418 -16.50 -1.08 -10.62
C THR A 418 -16.00 -2.51 -10.42
N HIS A 419 -14.78 -2.79 -10.88
CA HIS A 419 -14.18 -4.13 -10.78
C HIS A 419 -12.72 -4.05 -10.39
N VAL A 420 -12.27 -5.02 -9.60
CA VAL A 420 -10.87 -5.22 -9.25
C VAL A 420 -10.54 -6.69 -9.38
N PHE A 421 -9.45 -6.98 -10.07
CA PHE A 421 -8.90 -8.33 -10.22
C PHE A 421 -7.52 -8.41 -9.59
N VAL A 422 -7.28 -9.47 -8.86
CA VAL A 422 -5.95 -9.86 -8.36
C VAL A 422 -5.70 -11.31 -8.78
N ASP A 423 -4.59 -11.54 -9.46
CA ASP A 423 -4.28 -12.85 -10.06
C ASP A 423 -5.46 -13.41 -10.88
N GLY A 424 -6.17 -12.54 -11.63
CA GLY A 424 -7.32 -12.90 -12.46
C GLY A 424 -8.60 -13.23 -11.70
N ARG A 425 -8.56 -13.28 -10.37
CA ARG A 425 -9.73 -13.47 -9.52
C ARG A 425 -10.45 -12.13 -9.33
N ALA A 426 -11.75 -12.09 -9.58
CA ALA A 426 -12.56 -10.92 -9.29
C ALA A 426 -12.72 -10.75 -7.77
N ILE A 427 -12.08 -9.73 -7.21
CA ILE A 427 -12.13 -9.39 -5.79
C ILE A 427 -13.24 -8.35 -5.53
N VAL A 428 -13.41 -7.42 -6.48
CA VAL A 428 -14.54 -6.50 -6.52
C VAL A 428 -15.24 -6.68 -7.86
N ALA A 429 -16.56 -6.74 -7.84
CA ALA A 429 -17.39 -6.79 -9.03
C ALA A 429 -18.65 -5.93 -8.80
N ASP A 430 -18.98 -5.08 -9.76
CA ASP A 430 -20.11 -4.14 -9.70
C ASP A 430 -20.07 -3.22 -8.46
N GLY A 431 -18.85 -2.84 -8.02
CA GLY A 431 -18.62 -2.01 -6.83
C GLY A 431 -18.76 -2.75 -5.50
N GLU A 432 -18.92 -4.06 -5.50
CA GLU A 432 -19.10 -4.88 -4.29
C GLU A 432 -17.93 -5.84 -4.08
N LEU A 433 -17.51 -6.02 -2.82
CA LEU A 433 -16.53 -7.03 -2.43
C LEU A 433 -17.08 -8.44 -2.65
N ARG A 434 -16.23 -9.34 -3.19
CA ARG A 434 -16.56 -10.76 -3.41
C ARG A 434 -15.82 -11.70 -2.47
N THR A 435 -14.81 -11.22 -1.74
CA THR A 435 -14.00 -12.02 -0.81
C THR A 435 -14.26 -11.66 0.65
N LEU A 436 -14.83 -10.49 0.91
CA LEU A 436 -15.14 -9.99 2.25
C LEU A 436 -16.60 -9.51 2.28
N ASP A 437 -17.30 -9.79 3.37
CA ASP A 437 -18.61 -9.18 3.64
C ASP A 437 -18.40 -7.77 4.23
N ALA A 438 -18.72 -6.74 3.44
CA ALA A 438 -18.54 -5.34 3.81
C ALA A 438 -19.36 -4.93 5.06
N HIS A 439 -20.56 -5.51 5.25
CA HIS A 439 -21.39 -5.24 6.42
C HIS A 439 -20.76 -5.84 7.68
N ALA A 440 -20.38 -7.12 7.63
CA ALA A 440 -19.72 -7.79 8.72
C ALA A 440 -18.36 -7.15 9.08
N VAL A 441 -17.57 -6.72 8.09
CA VAL A 441 -16.33 -5.97 8.30
C VAL A 441 -16.60 -4.68 9.06
N ARG A 442 -17.55 -3.86 8.61
CA ARG A 442 -17.88 -2.58 9.25
C ARG A 442 -18.39 -2.77 10.69
N ASP A 443 -19.27 -3.72 10.92
CA ASP A 443 -19.87 -3.93 12.25
C ASP A 443 -18.84 -4.51 13.24
N THR A 444 -17.96 -5.39 12.77
CA THR A 444 -16.85 -5.89 13.57
C THR A 444 -15.84 -4.79 13.88
N ALA A 445 -15.50 -3.96 12.90
CA ALA A 445 -14.61 -2.82 13.10
C ALA A 445 -15.14 -1.83 14.15
N ARG A 446 -16.43 -1.52 14.13
CA ARG A 446 -17.06 -0.67 15.16
C ARG A 446 -16.93 -1.24 16.57
N ARG A 447 -17.24 -2.55 16.74
CA ARG A 447 -17.12 -3.21 18.04
C ARG A 447 -15.68 -3.26 18.54
N GLU A 448 -14.77 -3.68 17.67
CA GLU A 448 -13.35 -3.84 18.05
C GLU A 448 -12.67 -2.48 18.24
N GLY A 449 -12.98 -1.48 17.44
CA GLY A 449 -12.48 -0.11 17.64
C GLY A 449 -12.89 0.45 19.01
N ALA A 450 -14.15 0.26 19.44
CA ALA A 450 -14.60 0.64 20.76
C ALA A 450 -13.89 -0.15 21.89
N ARG A 451 -13.57 -1.44 21.67
CA ARG A 451 -12.82 -2.27 22.62
C ARG A 451 -11.36 -1.79 22.76
N VAL A 452 -10.69 -1.55 21.65
CA VAL A 452 -9.30 -1.05 21.63
C VAL A 452 -9.22 0.30 22.33
N ARG A 453 -10.12 1.24 22.01
CA ARG A 453 -10.18 2.55 22.64
C ARG A 453 -10.31 2.45 24.17
N ARG A 454 -11.21 1.60 24.68
CA ARG A 454 -11.37 1.38 26.12
C ARG A 454 -10.10 0.79 26.76
N ARG A 455 -9.46 -0.20 26.13
CA ARG A 455 -8.20 -0.79 26.62
C ARG A 455 -7.05 0.21 26.62
N ALA A 456 -6.99 1.09 25.62
CA ALA A 456 -6.03 2.17 25.53
C ALA A 456 -6.30 3.32 26.51
N LYS A 457 -7.47 3.34 27.17
CA LYS A 457 -7.94 4.41 28.08
C LYS A 457 -8.03 5.78 27.39
N LEU A 458 -8.49 5.79 26.14
CA LEU A 458 -8.65 6.98 25.28
C LEU A 458 -10.13 7.24 24.97
#